data_343ba7a9fe4395305e93692d90f8c60d
#
_entry.id   343ba7a9fe4395305e93692d90f8c60d
#
_cell.length_a   1.000
_cell.length_b   1.000
_cell.length_c   1.000
_cell.angle_alpha   90.00
_cell.angle_beta   90.00
_cell.angle_gamma   90.00
#
_symmetry.space_group_name_H-M   'P 1'
#
loop_
_entity.id
_entity.type
_entity.pdbx_description
1 polymer ?
#
loop_
_entity_poly.entity_id
_entity_poly.type
_entity_poly.pdbx_seq_one_letter_code
_entity_poly.pdbx_strand_id
1 'polypeptide(L)'
;MKYTVGVDIGTFETKAVLVNEVGEVEAQAHKPHKMLVPQPGWAEHRPNEDWWGDFCEVTNKILKMSSVKPEDIKGLACSAIGPCMLPVDNHGEPLMNGVLYGVDTRSHEEIDILNKIIGKSKILEICGNALTSQSVGPKILWLKRNKPEVFKKTAKILTSTCLLYTSPSPRDRVL
;
A
#
# COMPACT_ATOMS: atom_id res chain seq x y z
N MET A 1 -19.69 19.23 16.49
CA MET A 1 -18.63 19.59 15.54
C MET A 1 -18.33 18.35 14.70
N LYS A 2 -18.08 18.50 13.41
CA LYS A 2 -17.79 17.38 12.51
C LYS A 2 -16.28 17.27 12.31
N TYR A 3 -15.79 16.05 12.17
CA TYR A 3 -14.37 15.78 12.03
C TYR A 3 -14.07 14.87 10.84
N THR A 4 -12.85 14.94 10.34
CA THR A 4 -12.29 14.03 9.33
C THR A 4 -10.96 13.49 9.78
N VAL A 5 -10.66 12.26 9.39
CA VAL A 5 -9.37 11.60 9.65
C VAL A 5 -8.61 11.46 8.35
N GLY A 6 -7.37 11.92 8.34
CA GLY A 6 -6.39 11.65 7.29
C GLY A 6 -5.31 10.73 7.80
N VAL A 7 -4.98 9.68 7.02
CA VAL A 7 -3.87 8.77 7.33
C VAL A 7 -2.92 8.71 6.14
N ASP A 8 -1.62 8.80 6.41
CA ASP A 8 -0.56 8.63 5.41
C ASP A 8 0.40 7.53 5.85
N ILE A 9 0.52 6.49 5.03
CA ILE A 9 1.44 5.38 5.24
C ILE A 9 2.67 5.59 4.38
N GLY A 10 3.75 6.05 5.00
CA GLY A 10 5.03 6.29 4.36
C GLY A 10 5.93 5.05 4.33
N THR A 11 7.17 5.23 3.91
CA THR A 11 8.18 4.15 3.85
C THR A 11 8.71 3.76 5.23
N PHE A 12 8.74 4.70 6.19
CA PHE A 12 9.36 4.49 7.50
C PHE A 12 8.44 4.83 8.67
N GLU A 13 7.27 5.41 8.40
CA GLU A 13 6.29 5.72 9.42
C GLU A 13 4.89 5.89 8.83
N THR A 14 3.89 5.61 9.64
CA THR A 14 2.49 5.95 9.39
C THR A 14 2.10 7.15 10.24
N LYS A 15 1.41 8.12 9.63
CA LYS A 15 0.94 9.36 10.27
C LYS A 15 -0.58 9.46 10.19
N ALA A 16 -1.19 10.07 11.21
CA ALA A 16 -2.61 10.38 11.20
C ALA A 16 -2.87 11.77 11.77
N VAL A 17 -3.89 12.42 11.22
CA VAL A 17 -4.41 13.70 11.71
C VAL A 17 -5.93 13.61 11.86
N LEU A 18 -6.45 14.26 12.89
CA LEU A 18 -7.87 14.52 13.10
C LEU A 18 -8.11 16.00 12.93
N VAL A 19 -8.98 16.37 12.01
CA VAL A 19 -9.23 17.77 11.61
C VAL A 19 -10.71 18.09 11.77
N ASN A 20 -11.03 19.23 12.35
CA ASN A 20 -12.40 19.71 12.49
C ASN A 20 -12.93 20.39 11.20
N GLU A 21 -14.21 20.73 11.19
CA GLU A 21 -14.89 21.31 10.02
C GLU A 21 -14.41 22.71 9.64
N VAL A 22 -13.63 23.38 10.48
CA VAL A 22 -13.01 24.68 10.19
C VAL A 22 -11.53 24.57 9.80
N GLY A 23 -11.00 23.34 9.71
CA GLY A 23 -9.63 23.05 9.24
C GLY A 23 -8.56 23.03 10.32
N GLU A 24 -8.94 23.06 11.60
CA GLU A 24 -8.00 22.99 12.70
C GLU A 24 -7.65 21.54 13.04
N VAL A 25 -6.37 21.28 13.36
CA VAL A 25 -5.88 19.97 13.77
C VAL A 25 -6.14 19.76 15.26
N GLU A 26 -7.02 18.85 15.59
CA GLU A 26 -7.39 18.50 16.97
C GLU A 26 -6.43 17.48 17.60
N ALA A 27 -5.95 16.54 16.81
CA ALA A 27 -4.99 15.54 17.24
C ALA A 27 -4.14 15.05 16.07
N GLN A 28 -2.93 14.62 16.39
CA GLN A 28 -2.04 13.97 15.44
C GLN A 28 -1.29 12.83 16.14
N ALA A 29 -1.01 11.79 15.40
CA ALA A 29 -0.22 10.66 15.87
C ALA A 29 0.65 10.12 14.75
N HIS A 30 1.72 9.43 15.13
CA HIS A 30 2.57 8.71 14.22
C HIS A 30 3.01 7.37 14.81
N LYS A 31 3.42 6.46 13.94
CA LYS A 31 4.02 5.18 14.30
C LYS A 31 5.16 4.87 13.33
N PRO A 32 6.40 4.83 13.82
CA PRO A 32 7.53 4.34 13.03
C PRO A 32 7.40 2.86 12.72
N HIS A 33 7.81 2.47 11.50
CA HIS A 33 8.03 1.09 11.10
C HIS A 33 9.31 0.96 10.26
N LYS A 34 9.69 -0.26 9.94
CA LYS A 34 10.94 -0.52 9.22
C LYS A 34 10.65 -1.13 7.86
N MET A 35 11.32 -0.61 6.85
CA MET A 35 11.44 -1.30 5.57
C MET A 35 12.30 -2.56 5.77
N LEU A 36 11.79 -3.71 5.32
CA LEU A 36 12.51 -4.96 5.32
C LEU A 36 13.40 -5.03 4.08
N VAL A 37 14.63 -5.53 4.26
CA VAL A 37 15.58 -5.76 3.18
C VAL A 37 16.01 -7.24 3.25
N PRO A 38 15.16 -8.19 2.77
CA PRO A 38 15.45 -9.62 2.87
C PRO A 38 16.71 -10.05 2.10
N GLN A 39 17.02 -9.33 1.02
CA GLN A 39 18.21 -9.53 0.18
C GLN A 39 18.68 -8.17 -0.36
N PRO A 40 19.95 -8.05 -0.81
CA PRO A 40 20.41 -6.84 -1.49
C PRO A 40 19.50 -6.47 -2.68
N GLY A 41 19.06 -5.22 -2.73
CA GLY A 41 18.18 -4.72 -3.77
C GLY A 41 16.70 -5.07 -3.61
N TRP A 42 16.30 -5.77 -2.53
CA TRP A 42 14.90 -6.02 -2.19
C TRP A 42 14.42 -5.04 -1.13
N ALA A 43 13.17 -4.63 -1.24
CA ALA A 43 12.53 -3.74 -0.27
C ALA A 43 11.08 -4.15 -0.08
N GLU A 44 10.68 -4.45 1.16
CA GLU A 44 9.37 -5.00 1.48
C GLU A 44 8.77 -4.36 2.73
N HIS A 45 7.43 -4.37 2.80
CA HIS A 45 6.66 -4.15 4.02
C HIS A 45 5.76 -5.35 4.32
N ARG A 46 5.40 -5.53 5.58
CA ARG A 46 4.41 -6.50 6.06
C ARG A 46 3.02 -5.84 5.98
N PRO A 47 2.15 -6.26 5.05
CA PRO A 47 0.89 -5.55 4.82
C PRO A 47 -0.03 -5.50 6.03
N ASN A 48 -0.11 -6.60 6.78
CA ASN A 48 -0.99 -6.70 7.94
C ASN A 48 -0.48 -5.91 9.14
N GLU A 49 0.85 -5.81 9.32
CA GLU A 49 1.46 -5.10 10.44
C GLU A 49 1.73 -3.63 10.09
N ASP A 50 2.51 -3.39 9.00
CA ASP A 50 3.05 -2.07 8.68
C ASP A 50 2.04 -1.17 7.96
N TRP A 51 0.98 -1.74 7.33
CA TRP A 51 -0.06 -0.94 6.68
C TRP A 51 -1.37 -0.96 7.48
N TRP A 52 -2.03 -2.11 7.60
CA TRP A 52 -3.30 -2.20 8.31
C TRP A 52 -3.16 -2.01 9.83
N GLY A 53 -2.18 -2.68 10.45
CA GLY A 53 -1.93 -2.59 11.88
C GLY A 53 -1.55 -1.18 12.32
N ASP A 54 -0.66 -0.53 11.55
CA ASP A 54 -0.27 0.86 11.82
C ASP A 54 -1.44 1.82 11.62
N PHE A 55 -2.24 1.64 10.56
CA PHE A 55 -3.46 2.41 10.35
C PHE A 55 -4.39 2.33 11.58
N CYS A 56 -4.66 1.12 12.07
CA CYS A 56 -5.49 0.91 13.25
C CYS A 56 -4.88 1.56 14.51
N GLU A 57 -3.57 1.47 14.67
CA GLU A 57 -2.90 2.02 15.86
C GLU A 57 -2.93 3.55 15.89
N VAL A 58 -2.56 4.21 14.77
CA VAL A 58 -2.54 5.69 14.74
C VAL A 58 -3.94 6.27 14.84
N THR A 59 -4.96 5.64 14.22
CA THR A 59 -6.35 6.09 14.35
C THR A 59 -6.87 5.93 15.77
N ASN A 60 -6.58 4.83 16.44
CA ASN A 60 -6.91 4.66 17.85
C ASN A 60 -6.19 5.68 18.76
N LYS A 61 -4.92 6.03 18.46
CA LYS A 61 -4.18 7.04 19.22
C LYS A 61 -4.84 8.42 19.12
N ILE A 62 -5.17 8.89 17.92
CA ILE A 62 -5.81 10.22 17.75
C ILE A 62 -7.19 10.29 18.43
N LEU A 63 -7.96 9.21 18.40
CA LEU A 63 -9.25 9.15 19.10
C LEU A 63 -9.09 9.27 20.62
N LYS A 64 -8.11 8.56 21.20
CA LYS A 64 -7.83 8.63 22.63
C LYS A 64 -7.30 10.00 23.07
N MET A 65 -6.54 10.69 22.22
CA MET A 65 -5.94 12.00 22.53
C MET A 65 -6.94 13.14 22.40
N SER A 66 -7.90 13.06 21.48
CA SER A 66 -8.79 14.15 21.14
C SER A 66 -10.09 14.20 21.95
N SER A 67 -10.45 13.14 22.65
CA SER A 67 -11.79 12.99 23.29
C SER A 67 -12.97 13.12 22.32
N VAL A 68 -12.73 13.09 20.99
CA VAL A 68 -13.74 13.14 19.95
C VAL A 68 -14.42 11.78 19.87
N LYS A 69 -15.75 11.78 19.76
CA LYS A 69 -16.50 10.54 19.64
C LYS A 69 -16.44 10.01 18.21
N PRO A 70 -16.33 8.69 18.01
CA PRO A 70 -16.28 8.09 16.66
C PRO A 70 -17.46 8.50 15.75
N GLU A 71 -18.65 8.69 16.33
CA GLU A 71 -19.85 9.13 15.60
C GLU A 71 -19.78 10.55 15.04
N ASP A 72 -18.87 11.39 15.56
CA ASP A 72 -18.63 12.75 15.06
C ASP A 72 -17.65 12.76 13.86
N ILE A 73 -16.96 11.67 13.59
CA ILE A 73 -16.10 11.51 12.42
C ILE A 73 -16.97 11.21 11.20
N LYS A 74 -16.93 12.12 10.22
CA LYS A 74 -17.77 12.06 9.02
C LYS A 74 -17.06 11.59 7.77
N GLY A 75 -15.74 11.50 7.82
CA GLY A 75 -14.92 11.05 6.70
C GLY A 75 -13.57 10.54 7.13
N LEU A 76 -13.04 9.62 6.34
CA LEU A 76 -11.70 9.08 6.48
C LEU A 76 -11.07 8.99 5.09
N ALA A 77 -9.84 9.43 4.96
CA ALA A 77 -9.05 9.30 3.74
C ALA A 77 -7.68 8.74 4.06
N CYS A 78 -7.18 7.89 3.16
CA CYS A 78 -5.85 7.32 3.25
C CYS A 78 -5.01 7.68 2.05
N SER A 79 -3.78 8.09 2.29
CA SER A 79 -2.66 8.07 1.36
C SER A 79 -1.70 6.97 1.77
N ALA A 80 -1.02 6.36 0.83
CA ALA A 80 -0.01 5.37 1.14
C ALA A 80 1.05 5.31 0.04
N ILE A 81 2.23 4.76 0.39
CA ILE A 81 3.31 4.58 -0.55
C ILE A 81 2.84 3.83 -1.81
N GLY A 82 3.21 4.33 -2.94
CA GLY A 82 2.96 3.70 -4.24
C GLY A 82 4.09 4.03 -5.21
N PRO A 83 4.21 3.27 -6.29
CA PRO A 83 3.50 2.05 -6.63
C PRO A 83 4.11 0.82 -5.96
N CYS A 84 3.33 0.09 -5.15
CA CYS A 84 3.71 -1.18 -4.54
C CYS A 84 3.05 -2.36 -5.27
N MET A 85 3.59 -3.56 -5.12
CA MET A 85 3.01 -4.79 -5.65
C MET A 85 2.71 -5.75 -4.50
N LEU A 86 1.41 -5.97 -4.24
CA LEU A 86 0.91 -6.90 -3.24
C LEU A 86 -0.04 -7.92 -3.88
N PRO A 87 0.37 -9.19 -4.02
CA PRO A 87 -0.54 -10.24 -4.43
C PRO A 87 -1.45 -10.65 -3.26
N VAL A 88 -2.75 -10.72 -3.53
CA VAL A 88 -3.76 -11.17 -2.56
C VAL A 88 -4.60 -12.29 -3.14
N ASP A 89 -5.18 -13.11 -2.27
CA ASP A 89 -6.11 -14.17 -2.63
C ASP A 89 -7.54 -13.65 -2.89
N ASN A 90 -8.49 -14.58 -3.06
CA ASN A 90 -9.91 -14.26 -3.29
C ASN A 90 -10.59 -13.55 -2.12
N HIS A 91 -10.03 -13.65 -0.92
CA HIS A 91 -10.54 -13.02 0.30
C HIS A 91 -9.86 -11.66 0.58
N GLY A 92 -8.88 -11.28 -0.25
CA GLY A 92 -8.09 -10.06 -0.06
C GLY A 92 -6.92 -10.25 0.90
N GLU A 93 -6.63 -11.48 1.32
CA GLU A 93 -5.53 -11.77 2.23
C GLU A 93 -4.18 -11.73 1.50
N PRO A 94 -3.18 -11.04 2.05
CA PRO A 94 -1.84 -10.99 1.49
C PRO A 94 -1.19 -12.37 1.37
N LEU A 95 -0.66 -12.69 0.20
CA LEU A 95 0.04 -13.95 -0.06
C LEU A 95 1.55 -13.89 0.19
N MET A 96 2.08 -12.69 0.36
CA MET A 96 3.48 -12.39 0.69
C MET A 96 3.58 -10.93 1.15
N ASN A 97 4.78 -10.53 1.56
CA ASN A 97 5.08 -9.11 1.82
C ASN A 97 4.84 -8.24 0.59
N GLY A 98 4.44 -7.00 0.82
CA GLY A 98 4.30 -6.01 -0.23
C GLY A 98 5.67 -5.58 -0.76
N VAL A 99 5.88 -5.74 -2.07
CA VAL A 99 7.10 -5.29 -2.76
C VAL A 99 7.00 -3.79 -3.00
N LEU A 100 7.98 -3.04 -2.47
CA LEU A 100 7.95 -1.59 -2.51
C LEU A 100 8.27 -1.03 -3.90
N TYR A 101 8.09 0.27 -4.04
CA TYR A 101 8.32 1.04 -5.28
C TYR A 101 9.78 1.01 -5.76
N GLY A 102 10.33 2.10 -6.26
CA GLY A 102 11.63 2.19 -6.93
C GLY A 102 12.87 1.79 -6.15
N VAL A 103 12.77 1.67 -4.82
CA VAL A 103 13.87 1.15 -3.98
C VAL A 103 14.07 -0.36 -4.12
N ASP A 104 13.03 -1.08 -4.57
CA ASP A 104 13.11 -2.50 -4.87
C ASP A 104 13.50 -2.73 -6.34
N THR A 105 14.62 -3.37 -6.56
CA THR A 105 15.20 -3.60 -7.88
C THR A 105 15.12 -5.05 -8.35
N ARG A 106 14.37 -5.92 -7.65
CA ARG A 106 14.32 -7.38 -7.94
C ARG A 106 13.89 -7.73 -9.36
N SER A 107 13.10 -6.87 -10.01
CA SER A 107 12.53 -7.12 -11.35
C SER A 107 13.34 -6.51 -12.50
N HIS A 108 14.65 -6.29 -12.32
CA HIS A 108 15.47 -5.68 -13.38
C HIS A 108 15.53 -6.55 -14.65
N GLU A 109 15.62 -7.88 -14.51
CA GLU A 109 15.57 -8.81 -15.66
C GLU A 109 14.22 -8.71 -16.41
N GLU A 110 13.13 -8.59 -15.66
CA GLU A 110 11.78 -8.51 -16.24
C GLU A 110 11.56 -7.19 -16.99
N ILE A 111 12.21 -6.12 -16.56
CA ILE A 111 12.25 -4.86 -17.32
C ILE A 111 12.90 -5.09 -18.67
N ASP A 112 14.03 -5.78 -18.71
CA ASP A 112 14.74 -6.08 -19.96
C ASP A 112 13.94 -7.03 -20.86
N ILE A 113 13.30 -8.05 -20.29
CA ILE A 113 12.42 -8.98 -21.03
C ILE A 113 11.27 -8.21 -21.67
N LEU A 114 10.56 -7.37 -20.92
CA LEU A 114 9.43 -6.60 -21.43
C LEU A 114 9.87 -5.60 -22.50
N ASN A 115 11.00 -4.92 -22.31
CA ASN A 115 11.57 -4.03 -23.30
C ASN A 115 11.93 -4.75 -24.62
N LYS A 116 12.39 -6.01 -24.55
CA LYS A 116 12.67 -6.82 -25.74
C LYS A 116 11.41 -7.30 -26.45
N ILE A 117 10.40 -7.73 -25.71
CA ILE A 117 9.16 -8.31 -26.27
C ILE A 117 8.24 -7.24 -26.83
N ILE A 118 8.02 -6.16 -26.10
CA ILE A 118 7.05 -5.11 -26.44
C ILE A 118 7.71 -4.01 -27.27
N GLY A 119 8.96 -3.68 -26.97
CA GLY A 119 9.69 -2.55 -27.55
C GLY A 119 9.57 -1.28 -26.71
N LYS A 120 10.70 -0.62 -26.47
CA LYS A 120 10.77 0.61 -25.62
C LYS A 120 9.85 1.73 -26.13
N SER A 121 9.81 1.95 -27.45
CA SER A 121 8.96 2.99 -28.05
C SER A 121 7.47 2.70 -27.83
N LYS A 122 7.06 1.43 -27.94
CA LYS A 122 5.66 1.03 -27.73
C LYS A 122 5.27 1.14 -26.25
N ILE A 123 6.17 0.81 -25.34
CA ILE A 123 5.98 1.00 -23.90
C ILE A 123 5.79 2.48 -23.59
N LEU A 124 6.64 3.34 -24.11
CA LEU A 124 6.55 4.79 -23.92
C LEU A 124 5.22 5.35 -24.46
N GLU A 125 4.79 4.88 -25.64
CA GLU A 125 3.52 5.27 -26.24
C GLU A 125 2.31 4.89 -25.36
N ILE A 126 2.30 3.68 -24.80
CA ILE A 126 1.17 3.15 -24.00
C ILE A 126 1.18 3.70 -22.57
N CYS A 127 2.36 3.73 -21.92
CA CYS A 127 2.48 4.02 -20.49
C CYS A 127 2.85 5.48 -20.19
N GLY A 128 3.23 6.26 -21.19
CA GLY A 128 3.72 7.63 -21.02
C GLY A 128 5.12 7.73 -20.42
N ASN A 129 5.74 6.62 -20.02
CA ASN A 129 7.10 6.56 -19.46
C ASN A 129 7.78 5.22 -19.74
N ALA A 130 9.10 5.18 -19.56
CA ALA A 130 9.88 3.94 -19.66
C ALA A 130 9.66 3.04 -18.43
N LEU A 131 9.88 1.73 -18.59
CA LEU A 131 9.89 0.79 -17.45
C LEU A 131 11.12 1.06 -16.57
N THR A 132 10.87 1.12 -15.28
CA THR A 132 11.89 1.30 -14.23
C THR A 132 11.57 0.40 -13.04
N SER A 133 12.40 0.44 -12.00
CA SER A 133 12.11 -0.23 -10.72
C SER A 133 10.81 0.25 -10.05
N GLN A 134 10.26 1.40 -10.47
CA GLN A 134 8.94 1.85 -10.00
C GLN A 134 7.77 1.17 -10.71
N SER A 135 8.01 0.53 -11.85
CA SER A 135 6.94 -0.08 -12.64
C SER A 135 6.43 -1.36 -12.00
N VAL A 136 5.11 -1.48 -11.82
CA VAL A 136 4.47 -2.67 -11.21
C VAL A 136 4.46 -3.85 -12.16
N GLY A 137 4.29 -3.63 -13.47
CA GLY A 137 4.22 -4.69 -14.49
C GLY A 137 5.42 -5.66 -14.45
N PRO A 138 6.68 -5.17 -14.45
CA PRO A 138 7.85 -6.03 -14.28
C PRO A 138 7.84 -6.83 -12.97
N LYS A 139 7.37 -6.26 -11.85
CA LYS A 139 7.26 -6.97 -10.56
C LYS A 139 6.22 -8.10 -10.63
N ILE A 140 5.12 -7.91 -11.36
CA ILE A 140 4.13 -8.97 -11.59
C ILE A 140 4.74 -10.10 -12.43
N LEU A 141 5.51 -9.77 -13.47
CA LEU A 141 6.22 -10.78 -14.26
C LEU A 141 7.26 -11.52 -13.41
N TRP A 142 7.99 -10.79 -12.55
CA TRP A 142 8.89 -11.39 -11.58
C TRP A 142 8.17 -12.39 -10.66
N LEU A 143 7.02 -12.00 -10.11
CA LEU A 143 6.19 -12.88 -9.28
C LEU A 143 5.83 -14.17 -10.02
N LYS A 144 5.37 -14.06 -11.26
CA LYS A 144 5.02 -15.22 -12.11
C LYS A 144 6.20 -16.15 -12.35
N ARG A 145 7.40 -15.61 -12.58
CA ARG A 145 8.62 -16.39 -12.90
C ARG A 145 9.27 -17.00 -11.66
N ASN A 146 9.31 -16.25 -10.56
CA ASN A 146 10.12 -16.61 -9.38
C ASN A 146 9.29 -17.17 -8.22
N LYS A 147 7.98 -16.93 -8.20
CA LYS A 147 7.05 -17.42 -7.18
C LYS A 147 5.76 -17.97 -7.82
N PRO A 148 5.86 -18.98 -8.73
CA PRO A 148 4.72 -19.44 -9.51
C PRO A 148 3.57 -19.96 -8.66
N GLU A 149 3.85 -20.54 -7.48
CA GLU A 149 2.81 -21.04 -6.57
C GLU A 149 2.04 -19.89 -5.89
N VAL A 150 2.71 -18.76 -5.59
CA VAL A 150 2.05 -17.56 -5.11
C VAL A 150 1.23 -16.95 -6.25
N PHE A 151 1.81 -16.84 -7.45
CA PHE A 151 1.12 -16.29 -8.62
C PHE A 151 -0.17 -17.05 -8.96
N LYS A 152 -0.16 -18.39 -8.89
CA LYS A 152 -1.35 -19.23 -9.12
C LYS A 152 -2.49 -18.96 -8.12
N LYS A 153 -2.16 -18.63 -6.88
CA LYS A 153 -3.13 -18.31 -5.82
C LYS A 153 -3.59 -16.85 -5.85
N THR A 154 -2.90 -16.01 -6.62
CA THR A 154 -3.17 -14.57 -6.68
C THR A 154 -4.47 -14.30 -7.44
N ALA A 155 -5.45 -13.74 -6.76
CA ALA A 155 -6.69 -13.28 -7.35
C ALA A 155 -6.57 -11.83 -7.85
N LYS A 156 -5.84 -10.99 -7.11
CA LYS A 156 -5.64 -9.55 -7.45
C LYS A 156 -4.23 -9.11 -7.06
N ILE A 157 -3.77 -8.06 -7.73
CA ILE A 157 -2.57 -7.30 -7.34
C ILE A 157 -3.06 -5.95 -6.83
N LEU A 158 -2.71 -5.62 -5.60
CA LEU A 158 -3.09 -4.37 -4.94
C LEU A 158 -1.85 -3.50 -4.70
N THR A 159 -2.07 -2.20 -4.56
CA THR A 159 -1.14 -1.28 -3.91
C THR A 159 -1.47 -1.19 -2.42
N SER A 160 -0.62 -0.53 -1.63
CA SER A 160 -0.89 -0.26 -0.22
C SER A 160 -2.22 0.50 -0.02
N THR A 161 -2.46 1.54 -0.83
CA THR A 161 -3.74 2.29 -0.82
C THR A 161 -4.93 1.38 -1.14
N CYS A 162 -4.80 0.51 -2.17
CA CYS A 162 -5.89 -0.41 -2.54
C CYS A 162 -6.22 -1.37 -1.39
N LEU A 163 -5.22 -1.90 -0.68
CA LEU A 163 -5.46 -2.78 0.46
C LEU A 163 -6.32 -2.09 1.52
N LEU A 164 -6.01 -0.84 1.88
CA LEU A 164 -6.74 -0.09 2.89
C LEU A 164 -8.21 0.19 2.50
N TYR A 165 -8.46 0.52 1.22
CA TYR A 165 -9.80 0.78 0.73
C TYR A 165 -10.61 -0.48 0.41
N THR A 166 -9.97 -1.63 0.23
CA THR A 166 -10.64 -2.91 -0.09
C THR A 166 -10.69 -3.86 1.09
N SER A 167 -10.01 -3.58 2.20
CA SER A 167 -10.16 -4.35 3.43
C SER A 167 -11.62 -4.29 3.89
N PRO A 168 -12.27 -5.44 4.15
CA PRO A 168 -13.69 -5.46 4.49
C PRO A 168 -13.93 -4.67 5.77
N SER A 169 -14.80 -3.67 5.68
CA SER A 169 -15.34 -3.00 6.86
C SER A 169 -16.04 -4.04 7.76
N PRO A 170 -16.04 -3.86 9.10
CA PRO A 170 -16.85 -4.69 9.98
C PRO A 170 -18.33 -4.78 9.54
N ARG A 171 -18.84 -3.76 8.82
CA ARG A 171 -20.19 -3.76 8.24
C ARG A 171 -20.34 -4.72 7.05
N ASP A 172 -19.26 -4.99 6.31
CA ASP A 172 -19.29 -5.86 5.13
C ASP A 172 -19.26 -7.36 5.49
N ARG A 173 -18.99 -7.67 6.77
CA ARG A 173 -19.00 -9.04 7.30
C ARG A 173 -20.38 -9.51 7.79
N VAL A 174 -21.41 -8.68 7.62
CA VAL A 174 -22.79 -8.93 8.13
C VAL A 174 -23.77 -9.22 6.98
N LEU A 175 -23.27 -9.58 5.80
CA LEU A 175 -24.09 -10.05 4.68
C LEU A 175 -23.85 -11.51 4.40
#